data_97364b017922ca962502cf265f96b561
#
_entry.id   97364b017922ca962502cf265f96b561
#
_cell.length_a   1.000
_cell.length_b   1.000
_cell.length_c   1.000
_cell.angle_alpha   90.00
_cell.angle_beta   90.00
_cell.angle_gamma   90.00
#
_symmetry.space_group_name_H-M   'P 1'
#
loop_
_entity.id
_entity.type
_entity.pdbx_description
1 polymer ?
#
loop_
_entity_poly.entity_id
_entity_poly.type
_entity_poly.pdbx_seq_one_letter_code
_entity_poly.pdbx_strand_id
1 'polypeptide(L)'
;MDAILTAMEQLGIENPHFNYFGTKKSERTVDLDNQKALDFTKALVDKYAAYFSGKTEIFNIGLDEYANDATDAHGWQVLQASKYWPDEGYPDKGYEKFIQYANDLAAIVKKHKMKPMAFNDGIYYNGDTSYGTFDKDIIVSYWTGGWNGYDVASSKLLSELGHQILNTNDAWYYVLGRDKAGSGWYNLDQGLEGISKSAIDSVQKNDGAKVPFIGGMVAAWADTPSATYKKDLLFKLMHAFADKNADYFVADPEVVEKALAEAPTDLDHYTPESLVAFTEAKKALEGVGADTTRAEAKELIASLKAAQEALVHTESYAKELADKEAAEKLAKSKVISIDAGRKYFSLDQLKRIVDKASELGYSDLHLLVGNDGMRFVLDDMTV
;
A
#
# COMPACT_ATOMS: atom_id res chain seq x y z
N MET A 1 8.67 -7.26 25.60
CA MET A 1 9.52 -6.50 26.53
C MET A 1 9.37 -7.04 27.96
N ASP A 2 8.17 -7.16 28.49
CA ASP A 2 7.90 -7.61 29.88
C ASP A 2 8.54 -8.96 30.24
N ALA A 3 8.53 -9.93 29.32
CA ALA A 3 9.16 -11.23 29.55
C ALA A 3 10.69 -11.13 29.74
N ILE A 4 11.34 -10.19 29.06
CA ILE A 4 12.79 -9.95 29.20
C ILE A 4 13.07 -9.28 30.54
N LEU A 5 12.32 -8.26 30.89
CA LEU A 5 12.47 -7.56 32.17
C LEU A 5 12.17 -8.48 33.35
N THR A 6 11.12 -9.33 33.25
CA THR A 6 10.83 -10.37 34.23
C THR A 6 11.98 -11.38 34.36
N ALA A 7 12.57 -11.80 33.22
CA ALA A 7 13.73 -12.70 33.26
C ALA A 7 14.94 -12.03 33.91
N MET A 8 15.19 -10.74 33.69
CA MET A 8 16.25 -9.98 34.31
C MET A 8 16.06 -9.93 35.84
N GLU A 9 14.84 -9.65 36.30
CA GLU A 9 14.50 -9.65 37.73
C GLU A 9 14.68 -11.03 38.35
N GLN A 10 14.25 -12.11 37.67
CA GLN A 10 14.46 -13.52 38.12
C GLN A 10 15.94 -13.90 38.20
N LEU A 11 16.79 -13.27 37.37
CA LEU A 11 18.25 -13.48 37.44
C LEU A 11 18.93 -12.59 38.49
N GLY A 12 18.16 -11.89 39.35
CA GLY A 12 18.67 -11.02 40.37
C GLY A 12 19.28 -9.72 39.87
N ILE A 13 18.82 -9.27 38.71
CA ILE A 13 19.18 -7.94 38.19
C ILE A 13 18.25 -6.95 38.83
N GLU A 14 18.72 -6.27 39.85
CA GLU A 14 17.93 -5.27 40.55
C GLU A 14 17.66 -4.04 39.66
N ASN A 15 16.42 -3.54 39.74
CA ASN A 15 15.97 -2.35 39.01
C ASN A 15 16.39 -2.30 37.54
N PRO A 16 15.93 -3.25 36.71
CA PRO A 16 16.30 -3.28 35.30
C PRO A 16 15.64 -2.14 34.48
N HIS A 17 14.70 -1.41 35.11
CA HIS A 17 13.90 -0.38 34.46
C HIS A 17 14.54 1.00 34.61
N PHE A 18 14.41 1.80 33.58
CA PHE A 18 14.83 3.19 33.59
C PHE A 18 14.04 4.00 34.65
N ASN A 19 14.74 4.66 35.52
CA ASN A 19 14.18 5.53 36.55
C ASN A 19 15.08 6.76 36.72
N TYR A 20 14.81 7.79 35.94
CA TYR A 20 15.64 8.98 35.88
C TYR A 20 15.08 10.07 36.80
N PHE A 21 15.82 10.47 37.85
CA PHE A 21 15.48 11.54 38.75
C PHE A 21 14.09 11.48 39.39
N GLY A 22 13.66 10.35 39.88
CA GLY A 22 12.32 10.21 40.47
C GLY A 22 11.20 10.38 39.45
N THR A 23 11.52 10.38 38.17
CA THR A 23 10.56 10.29 37.08
C THR A 23 9.81 8.95 37.14
N LYS A 24 8.72 8.87 36.40
CA LYS A 24 7.96 7.62 36.30
C LYS A 24 8.86 6.49 35.85
N LYS A 25 8.84 5.34 36.54
CA LYS A 25 9.54 4.13 36.14
C LYS A 25 8.98 3.63 34.78
N SER A 26 9.82 3.53 33.77
CA SER A 26 9.43 2.96 32.49
C SER A 26 9.46 1.44 32.54
N GLU A 27 8.37 0.79 32.14
CA GLU A 27 8.30 -0.67 32.03
C GLU A 27 8.92 -1.19 30.71
N ARG A 28 9.30 -0.29 29.79
CA ARG A 28 9.81 -0.64 28.47
C ARG A 28 11.28 -0.30 28.25
N THR A 29 11.91 0.37 29.20
CA THR A 29 13.22 1.00 29.02
C THR A 29 14.22 0.45 30.02
N VAL A 30 15.36 -0.02 29.56
CA VAL A 30 16.48 -0.51 30.38
C VAL A 30 17.20 0.66 31.01
N ASP A 31 17.53 0.58 32.30
CA ASP A 31 18.33 1.55 33.02
C ASP A 31 19.80 1.52 32.53
N LEU A 32 20.25 2.62 31.91
CA LEU A 32 21.62 2.75 31.41
C LEU A 32 22.68 2.91 32.50
N ASP A 33 22.27 3.14 33.74
CA ASP A 33 23.16 3.16 34.93
C ASP A 33 23.27 1.81 35.64
N ASN A 34 22.46 0.84 35.22
CA ASN A 34 22.49 -0.52 35.75
C ASN A 34 23.38 -1.42 34.88
N GLN A 35 24.64 -1.60 35.30
CA GLN A 35 25.61 -2.39 34.53
C GLN A 35 25.15 -3.85 34.28
N LYS A 36 24.50 -4.50 35.26
CA LYS A 36 23.98 -5.85 35.07
C LYS A 36 22.89 -5.93 34.04
N ALA A 37 22.00 -4.94 33.99
CA ALA A 37 20.95 -4.82 32.98
C ALA A 37 21.54 -4.63 31.59
N LEU A 38 22.54 -3.75 31.46
CA LEU A 38 23.27 -3.54 30.21
C LEU A 38 23.97 -4.81 29.72
N ASP A 39 24.70 -5.50 30.63
CA ASP A 39 25.41 -6.75 30.28
C ASP A 39 24.45 -7.84 29.82
N PHE A 40 23.31 -7.98 30.50
CA PHE A 40 22.27 -8.92 30.09
C PHE A 40 21.69 -8.59 28.71
N THR A 41 21.33 -7.32 28.47
CA THR A 41 20.75 -6.89 27.19
C THR A 41 21.74 -7.07 26.06
N LYS A 42 23.01 -6.71 26.26
CA LYS A 42 24.09 -6.94 25.28
C LYS A 42 24.29 -8.42 24.99
N ALA A 43 24.29 -9.29 26.02
CA ALA A 43 24.38 -10.73 25.85
C ALA A 43 23.19 -11.30 25.07
N LEU A 44 21.98 -10.77 25.29
CA LEU A 44 20.79 -11.16 24.57
C LEU A 44 20.89 -10.78 23.08
N VAL A 45 21.31 -9.56 22.77
CA VAL A 45 21.54 -9.11 21.39
C VAL A 45 22.64 -9.95 20.73
N ASP A 46 23.76 -10.24 21.41
CA ASP A 46 24.83 -11.09 20.88
C ASP A 46 24.32 -12.50 20.52
N LYS A 47 23.50 -13.08 21.39
CA LYS A 47 22.91 -14.41 21.16
C LYS A 47 21.99 -14.44 19.93
N TYR A 48 21.09 -13.45 19.79
CA TYR A 48 20.22 -13.37 18.63
C TYR A 48 20.97 -13.02 17.35
N ALA A 49 21.93 -12.09 17.42
CA ALA A 49 22.79 -11.76 16.28
C ALA A 49 23.61 -13.00 15.82
N ALA A 50 24.14 -13.80 16.73
CA ALA A 50 24.78 -15.07 16.39
C ALA A 50 23.84 -16.04 15.69
N TYR A 51 22.58 -16.16 16.16
CA TYR A 51 21.58 -17.04 15.55
C TYR A 51 21.21 -16.61 14.12
N PHE A 52 21.08 -15.30 13.88
CA PHE A 52 20.68 -14.77 12.57
C PHE A 52 21.86 -14.54 11.61
N SER A 53 23.10 -14.63 12.08
CA SER A 53 24.30 -14.49 11.24
C SER A 53 24.26 -15.48 10.07
N GLY A 54 24.48 -14.95 8.86
CA GLY A 54 24.38 -15.72 7.62
C GLY A 54 22.95 -16.03 7.14
N LYS A 55 21.93 -15.60 7.87
CA LYS A 55 20.50 -15.73 7.50
C LYS A 55 19.88 -14.40 7.09
N THR A 56 20.44 -13.29 7.54
CA THR A 56 20.04 -11.93 7.18
C THR A 56 21.26 -11.03 7.11
N GLU A 57 21.14 -9.95 6.32
CA GLU A 57 22.20 -8.94 6.20
C GLU A 57 22.02 -7.80 7.21
N ILE A 58 20.80 -7.58 7.69
CA ILE A 58 20.43 -6.47 8.57
C ILE A 58 19.84 -7.03 9.87
N PHE A 59 20.23 -6.45 11.00
CA PHE A 59 19.68 -6.76 12.31
C PHE A 59 19.21 -5.47 12.99
N ASN A 60 17.90 -5.37 13.27
CA ASN A 60 17.33 -4.22 13.95
C ASN A 60 17.58 -4.32 15.47
N ILE A 61 18.23 -3.31 16.04
CA ILE A 61 18.50 -3.17 17.47
C ILE A 61 17.42 -2.36 18.22
N GLY A 62 16.35 -1.93 17.52
CA GLY A 62 15.26 -1.16 18.11
C GLY A 62 15.63 0.30 18.36
N LEU A 63 15.69 0.68 19.62
CA LEU A 63 15.98 2.03 20.15
C LEU A 63 14.85 3.07 19.99
N ASP A 64 13.71 2.64 19.45
CA ASP A 64 12.52 3.47 19.34
C ASP A 64 11.91 3.76 20.74
N GLU A 65 11.35 4.94 20.87
CA GLU A 65 10.57 5.37 22.04
C GLU A 65 11.27 5.15 23.39
N TYR A 66 12.60 5.07 23.43
CA TYR A 66 13.39 4.74 24.62
C TYR A 66 13.02 5.65 25.82
N ALA A 67 12.85 6.93 25.60
CA ALA A 67 12.58 7.90 26.65
C ALA A 67 11.11 8.36 26.72
N ASN A 68 10.21 7.85 25.90
CA ASN A 68 8.81 8.31 25.84
C ASN A 68 8.07 8.14 27.15
N ASP A 69 8.34 7.07 27.88
CA ASP A 69 7.66 6.76 29.14
C ASP A 69 8.38 7.31 30.37
N ALA A 70 9.55 7.92 30.20
CA ALA A 70 10.36 8.39 31.32
C ALA A 70 9.68 9.55 32.08
N THR A 71 9.03 10.44 31.34
CA THR A 71 8.15 11.48 31.90
C THR A 71 7.00 11.80 30.97
N ASP A 72 5.86 12.20 31.49
CA ASP A 72 4.71 12.59 30.67
C ASP A 72 4.95 13.92 29.90
N ALA A 73 5.98 14.71 30.28
CA ALA A 73 6.18 16.06 29.78
C ALA A 73 7.44 16.26 28.94
N HIS A 74 8.44 15.38 29.03
CA HIS A 74 9.76 15.69 28.49
C HIS A 74 10.30 14.71 27.45
N GLY A 75 9.77 13.50 27.37
CA GLY A 75 10.22 12.52 26.40
C GLY A 75 11.75 12.40 26.30
N TRP A 76 12.30 12.49 25.11
CA TRP A 76 13.74 12.44 24.88
C TRP A 76 14.54 13.56 25.55
N GLN A 77 13.92 14.71 25.86
CA GLN A 77 14.61 15.81 26.53
C GLN A 77 15.10 15.42 27.91
N VAL A 78 14.50 14.43 28.57
CA VAL A 78 14.95 13.94 29.87
C VAL A 78 16.40 13.45 29.86
N LEU A 79 16.85 12.88 28.74
CA LEU A 79 18.23 12.44 28.57
C LEU A 79 19.21 13.59 28.26
N GLN A 80 18.67 14.75 27.86
CA GLN A 80 19.40 15.99 27.60
C GLN A 80 19.10 17.04 28.67
N ALA A 81 18.64 16.60 29.81
CA ALA A 81 18.06 17.49 30.85
C ALA A 81 19.04 18.51 31.40
N SER A 82 20.33 18.21 31.53
CA SER A 82 21.36 19.15 31.91
C SER A 82 21.45 20.37 30.99
N LYS A 83 21.12 20.21 29.70
CA LYS A 83 21.04 21.31 28.74
C LYS A 83 19.77 22.14 28.88
N TYR A 84 18.62 21.48 29.02
CA TYR A 84 17.32 22.16 29.05
C TYR A 84 16.97 22.72 30.44
N TRP A 85 17.46 22.08 31.50
CA TRP A 85 17.19 22.45 32.91
C TRP A 85 18.49 22.41 33.76
N PRO A 86 19.49 23.23 33.44
CA PRO A 86 20.81 23.18 34.07
C PRO A 86 20.77 23.43 35.60
N ASP A 87 19.78 24.19 36.06
CA ASP A 87 19.67 24.57 37.47
C ASP A 87 18.89 23.55 38.33
N GLU A 88 18.33 22.52 37.71
CA GLU A 88 17.51 21.51 38.42
C GLU A 88 18.30 20.29 38.89
N GLY A 89 19.62 20.28 38.67
CA GLY A 89 20.52 19.25 39.17
C GLY A 89 20.37 17.88 38.50
N TYR A 90 19.87 17.83 37.26
CA TYR A 90 19.82 16.61 36.50
C TYR A 90 21.24 16.09 36.21
N PRO A 91 21.46 14.74 36.20
CA PRO A 91 22.77 14.19 35.88
C PRO A 91 23.17 14.54 34.44
N ASP A 92 24.44 14.88 34.34
CA ASP A 92 25.08 14.98 33.03
C ASP A 92 25.14 13.62 32.32
N LYS A 93 25.23 13.68 31.00
CA LYS A 93 25.57 12.54 30.15
C LYS A 93 24.50 11.45 30.01
N GLY A 94 23.26 11.73 30.27
CA GLY A 94 22.18 10.75 29.99
C GLY A 94 22.10 10.36 28.52
N TYR A 95 22.19 11.35 27.64
CA TYR A 95 22.13 11.11 26.21
C TYR A 95 23.43 10.52 25.64
N GLU A 96 24.59 10.90 26.18
CA GLU A 96 25.88 10.30 25.82
C GLU A 96 25.91 8.79 26.19
N LYS A 97 25.30 8.39 27.29
CA LYS A 97 25.13 6.98 27.68
C LYS A 97 24.24 6.24 26.68
N PHE A 98 23.17 6.87 26.20
CA PHE A 98 22.31 6.30 25.18
C PHE A 98 23.07 6.12 23.86
N ILE A 99 23.84 7.12 23.42
CA ILE A 99 24.70 7.01 22.23
C ILE A 99 25.69 5.84 22.38
N GLN A 100 26.37 5.75 23.56
CA GLN A 100 27.31 4.64 23.83
C GLN A 100 26.61 3.29 23.78
N TYR A 101 25.44 3.18 24.38
CA TYR A 101 24.63 1.95 24.36
C TYR A 101 24.25 1.54 22.94
N ALA A 102 23.78 2.48 22.13
CA ALA A 102 23.46 2.23 20.72
C ALA A 102 24.68 1.76 19.92
N ASN A 103 25.85 2.40 20.13
CA ASN A 103 27.11 2.03 19.50
C ASN A 103 27.61 0.65 19.93
N ASP A 104 27.46 0.30 21.21
CA ASP A 104 27.80 -1.03 21.71
C ASP A 104 26.95 -2.12 21.07
N LEU A 105 25.64 -1.91 20.96
CA LEU A 105 24.75 -2.83 20.26
C LEU A 105 25.11 -2.97 18.78
N ALA A 106 25.41 -1.86 18.12
CA ALA A 106 25.84 -1.83 16.73
C ALA A 106 27.15 -2.64 16.54
N ALA A 107 28.11 -2.47 17.45
CA ALA A 107 29.37 -3.23 17.42
C ALA A 107 29.14 -4.74 17.56
N ILE A 108 28.20 -5.16 18.42
CA ILE A 108 27.81 -6.57 18.58
C ILE A 108 27.25 -7.12 17.26
N VAL A 109 26.33 -6.39 16.61
CA VAL A 109 25.74 -6.81 15.33
C VAL A 109 26.82 -6.94 14.24
N LYS A 110 27.73 -5.97 14.15
CA LYS A 110 28.86 -5.99 13.18
C LYS A 110 29.82 -7.14 13.42
N LYS A 111 30.08 -7.53 14.66
CA LYS A 111 30.85 -8.73 15.01
C LYS A 111 30.29 -9.99 14.34
N HIS A 112 28.98 -10.08 14.18
CA HIS A 112 28.27 -11.17 13.51
C HIS A 112 28.07 -10.94 12.00
N LYS A 113 28.81 -9.99 11.37
CA LYS A 113 28.83 -9.69 9.94
C LYS A 113 27.47 -9.23 9.39
N MET A 114 26.67 -8.61 10.22
CA MET A 114 25.42 -7.96 9.82
C MET A 114 25.54 -6.44 9.97
N LYS A 115 24.65 -5.72 9.26
CA LYS A 115 24.52 -4.27 9.39
C LYS A 115 23.53 -3.98 10.52
N PRO A 116 23.86 -3.12 11.49
CA PRO A 116 22.91 -2.68 12.50
C PRO A 116 21.89 -1.73 11.90
N MET A 117 20.65 -1.83 12.34
CA MET A 117 19.57 -0.88 12.02
C MET A 117 18.91 -0.42 13.31
N ALA A 118 18.50 0.83 13.38
CA ALA A 118 17.76 1.40 14.50
C ALA A 118 16.67 2.37 14.01
N PHE A 119 15.61 2.54 14.79
CA PHE A 119 14.60 3.55 14.52
C PHE A 119 15.11 4.96 14.79
N ASN A 120 14.57 5.96 14.06
CA ASN A 120 15.17 7.29 13.97
C ASN A 120 14.92 8.22 15.17
N ASP A 121 13.92 7.97 15.96
CA ASP A 121 13.41 8.95 16.95
C ASP A 121 14.42 9.34 18.03
N GLY A 122 15.33 8.44 18.40
CA GLY A 122 16.43 8.74 19.31
C GLY A 122 17.76 9.09 18.65
N ILE A 123 17.90 8.90 17.34
CA ILE A 123 19.17 9.13 16.65
C ILE A 123 19.34 10.62 16.36
N TYR A 124 20.30 11.25 17.03
CA TYR A 124 20.50 12.70 17.02
C TYR A 124 19.20 13.47 17.31
N TYR A 125 18.54 13.09 18.42
CA TYR A 125 17.30 13.71 18.84
C TYR A 125 17.36 15.22 18.72
N ASN A 126 16.29 15.84 18.21
CA ASN A 126 16.21 17.28 17.96
C ASN A 126 17.29 17.85 17.02
N GLY A 127 17.94 17.01 16.21
CA GLY A 127 19.05 17.40 15.35
C GLY A 127 20.34 17.77 16.08
N ASP A 128 20.44 17.45 17.37
CA ASP A 128 21.58 17.86 18.21
C ASP A 128 22.72 16.83 18.14
N THR A 129 23.83 17.24 17.56
CA THR A 129 25.04 16.42 17.41
C THR A 129 26.10 16.70 18.51
N SER A 130 25.81 17.53 19.49
CA SER A 130 26.80 17.96 20.51
C SER A 130 27.09 16.92 21.58
N TYR A 131 26.24 15.91 21.74
CA TYR A 131 26.37 14.86 22.77
C TYR A 131 27.26 13.68 22.40
N GLY A 132 27.68 13.59 21.15
CA GLY A 132 28.50 12.49 20.65
C GLY A 132 28.08 12.04 19.27
N THR A 133 28.65 10.93 18.81
CA THR A 133 28.47 10.43 17.45
C THR A 133 27.91 9.00 17.49
N PHE A 134 26.82 8.78 16.81
CA PHE A 134 26.33 7.42 16.53
C PHE A 134 27.23 6.75 15.47
N ASP A 135 27.38 5.44 15.57
CA ASP A 135 28.09 4.65 14.58
C ASP A 135 27.39 4.80 13.22
N LYS A 136 28.09 5.38 12.23
CA LYS A 136 27.56 5.68 10.91
C LYS A 136 27.08 4.44 10.13
N ASP A 137 27.54 3.24 10.53
CA ASP A 137 27.07 1.99 9.93
C ASP A 137 25.66 1.60 10.39
N ILE A 138 25.09 2.30 11.38
CA ILE A 138 23.68 2.12 11.76
C ILE A 138 22.81 2.64 10.62
N ILE A 139 22.05 1.74 10.01
CA ILE A 139 20.97 2.07 9.08
C ILE A 139 19.85 2.70 9.89
N VAL A 140 19.42 3.89 9.51
CA VAL A 140 18.32 4.58 10.21
C VAL A 140 17.00 4.23 9.57
N SER A 141 16.16 3.47 10.29
CA SER A 141 14.78 3.20 9.95
C SER A 141 13.93 4.42 10.26
N TYR A 142 13.66 5.25 9.25
CA TYR A 142 13.01 6.54 9.41
C TYR A 142 11.49 6.37 9.43
N TRP A 143 10.93 6.18 10.62
CA TRP A 143 9.52 5.89 10.79
C TRP A 143 8.67 7.14 11.08
N THR A 144 9.23 8.15 11.74
CA THR A 144 8.50 9.36 12.14
C THR A 144 9.23 10.65 11.79
N GLY A 145 8.47 11.65 11.33
CA GLY A 145 8.94 13.04 11.20
C GLY A 145 8.83 13.87 12.49
N GLY A 146 8.46 13.21 13.60
CA GLY A 146 8.11 13.87 14.86
C GLY A 146 6.62 14.25 14.93
N TRP A 147 6.20 14.73 16.09
CA TRP A 147 4.86 15.23 16.33
C TRP A 147 4.90 16.38 17.36
N ASN A 148 3.76 16.95 17.69
CA ASN A 148 3.71 18.14 18.56
C ASN A 148 4.47 17.92 19.88
N GLY A 149 5.48 18.76 20.11
CA GLY A 149 6.36 18.67 21.30
C GLY A 149 7.44 17.58 21.21
N TYR A 150 7.57 16.91 20.08
CA TYR A 150 8.54 15.84 19.87
C TYR A 150 9.24 16.03 18.52
N ASP A 151 10.50 16.44 18.57
CA ASP A 151 11.29 16.68 17.36
C ASP A 151 12.34 15.59 17.14
N VAL A 152 12.65 15.31 15.88
CA VAL A 152 13.63 14.30 15.46
C VAL A 152 14.62 14.92 14.48
N ALA A 153 15.80 14.33 14.34
CA ALA A 153 16.73 14.72 13.28
C ALA A 153 16.07 14.62 11.91
N SER A 154 16.33 15.56 11.02
CA SER A 154 15.85 15.44 9.65
C SER A 154 16.57 14.30 8.91
N SER A 155 15.88 13.65 7.97
CA SER A 155 16.49 12.62 7.14
C SER A 155 17.66 13.17 6.32
N LYS A 156 17.61 14.46 5.96
CA LYS A 156 18.72 15.18 5.35
C LYS A 156 19.97 15.19 6.26
N LEU A 157 19.82 15.62 7.52
CA LEU A 157 20.92 15.66 8.47
C LEU A 157 21.54 14.26 8.66
N LEU A 158 20.72 13.24 8.86
CA LEU A 158 21.18 11.87 9.03
C LEU A 158 21.97 11.36 7.82
N SER A 159 21.50 11.67 6.62
CA SER A 159 22.20 11.35 5.38
C SER A 159 23.53 12.10 5.26
N GLU A 160 23.59 13.39 5.62
CA GLU A 160 24.82 14.20 5.65
C GLU A 160 25.83 13.69 6.67
N LEU A 161 25.38 13.10 7.78
CA LEU A 161 26.20 12.42 8.78
C LEU A 161 26.69 11.03 8.33
N GLY A 162 26.25 10.56 7.17
CA GLY A 162 26.72 9.32 6.53
C GLY A 162 25.89 8.09 6.82
N HIS A 163 24.73 8.23 7.46
CA HIS A 163 23.81 7.12 7.68
C HIS A 163 23.06 6.74 6.40
N GLN A 164 22.87 5.45 6.18
CA GLN A 164 21.90 4.94 5.21
C GLN A 164 20.49 5.05 5.79
N ILE A 165 19.52 5.40 4.96
CA ILE A 165 18.13 5.59 5.37
C ILE A 165 17.26 4.48 4.77
N LEU A 166 16.48 3.79 5.63
CA LEU A 166 15.37 2.95 5.25
C LEU A 166 14.07 3.73 5.52
N ASN A 167 13.26 3.98 4.50
CA ASN A 167 12.00 4.68 4.69
C ASN A 167 10.95 3.75 5.31
N THR A 168 10.53 4.05 6.53
CA THR A 168 9.61 3.20 7.32
C THR A 168 8.33 3.94 7.68
N ASN A 169 8.04 5.02 7.04
CA ASN A 169 6.97 5.98 7.27
C ASN A 169 5.77 5.41 8.04
N ASP A 170 5.49 5.96 9.22
CA ASP A 170 4.40 5.52 10.10
C ASP A 170 3.00 5.67 9.47
N ALA A 171 2.87 6.51 8.45
CA ALA A 171 1.66 6.59 7.65
C ALA A 171 1.29 5.27 6.93
N TRP A 172 2.23 4.33 6.80
CA TRP A 172 2.01 3.01 6.17
C TRP A 172 1.72 1.90 7.19
N TYR A 173 1.55 2.25 8.46
CA TYR A 173 1.37 1.28 9.54
C TYR A 173 -0.07 0.75 9.60
N TYR A 174 -0.17 -0.52 9.97
CA TYR A 174 -1.41 -1.16 10.33
C TYR A 174 -1.24 -1.94 11.63
N VAL A 175 -2.01 -1.59 12.64
CA VAL A 175 -2.06 -2.34 13.90
C VAL A 175 -3.14 -3.42 13.79
N LEU A 176 -2.74 -4.68 13.96
CA LEU A 176 -3.63 -5.84 13.86
C LEU A 176 -4.82 -5.70 14.80
N GLY A 177 -6.01 -5.94 14.27
CA GLY A 177 -7.28 -5.74 14.98
C GLY A 177 -7.89 -4.34 14.83
N ARG A 178 -7.15 -3.37 14.28
CA ARG A 178 -7.68 -2.04 13.91
C ARG A 178 -8.06 -2.00 12.44
N ASP A 179 -9.09 -2.75 12.09
CA ASP A 179 -9.39 -3.13 10.70
C ASP A 179 -10.05 -2.05 9.86
N LYS A 180 -10.51 -0.95 10.48
CA LYS A 180 -11.26 0.12 9.80
C LYS A 180 -11.12 1.47 10.51
N ALA A 181 -11.53 2.53 9.84
CA ALA A 181 -11.63 3.87 10.42
C ALA A 181 -12.37 3.88 11.76
N GLY A 182 -11.84 4.63 12.72
CA GLY A 182 -12.40 4.75 14.07
C GLY A 182 -12.01 3.62 15.04
N SER A 183 -11.26 2.61 14.63
CA SER A 183 -10.79 1.54 15.51
C SER A 183 -9.47 1.86 16.25
N GLY A 184 -8.97 3.07 16.13
CA GLY A 184 -7.74 3.55 16.77
C GLY A 184 -6.72 4.10 15.77
N TRP A 185 -5.57 4.57 16.29
CA TRP A 185 -4.45 5.04 15.48
C TRP A 185 -3.85 3.88 14.68
N TYR A 186 -3.31 4.17 13.49
CA TYR A 186 -2.71 3.18 12.59
C TYR A 186 -3.68 2.05 12.23
N ASN A 187 -4.95 2.39 11.98
CA ASN A 187 -5.90 1.43 11.43
C ASN A 187 -5.64 1.18 9.93
N LEU A 188 -6.20 0.10 9.40
CA LEU A 188 -5.96 -0.30 8.01
C LEU A 188 -6.29 0.80 7.00
N ASP A 189 -7.40 1.53 7.19
CA ASP A 189 -7.81 2.58 6.26
C ASP A 189 -6.80 3.74 6.25
N GLN A 190 -6.25 4.12 7.43
CA GLN A 190 -5.17 5.10 7.52
C GLN A 190 -3.90 4.62 6.83
N GLY A 191 -3.50 3.36 7.01
CA GLY A 191 -2.35 2.78 6.34
C GLY A 191 -2.49 2.79 4.80
N LEU A 192 -3.66 2.40 4.30
CA LEU A 192 -3.96 2.44 2.86
C LEU A 192 -3.98 3.87 2.30
N GLU A 193 -4.55 4.81 3.04
CA GLU A 193 -4.54 6.23 2.69
C GLU A 193 -3.12 6.80 2.66
N GLY A 194 -2.30 6.49 3.67
CA GLY A 194 -0.90 6.91 3.74
C GLY A 194 -0.09 6.38 2.55
N ILE A 195 -0.24 5.10 2.21
CA ILE A 195 0.39 4.50 1.03
C ILE A 195 -0.04 5.23 -0.26
N SER A 196 -1.30 5.60 -0.39
CA SER A 196 -1.76 6.32 -1.58
C SER A 196 -1.10 7.69 -1.77
N LYS A 197 -0.73 8.37 -0.66
CA LYS A 197 -0.21 9.73 -0.62
C LYS A 197 1.30 9.83 -0.74
N SER A 198 2.05 8.79 -0.36
CA SER A 198 3.51 8.80 -0.33
C SER A 198 4.10 7.51 -0.89
N ALA A 199 5.27 7.60 -1.51
CA ALA A 199 5.99 6.48 -2.08
C ALA A 199 7.29 6.20 -1.30
N ILE A 200 7.95 5.10 -1.62
CA ILE A 200 9.17 4.63 -0.94
C ILE A 200 10.31 5.65 -0.96
N ASP A 201 10.38 6.50 -1.99
CA ASP A 201 11.36 7.58 -2.14
C ASP A 201 10.98 8.88 -1.41
N SER A 202 9.78 8.93 -0.80
CA SER A 202 9.25 10.09 -0.08
C SER A 202 9.60 10.00 1.41
N VAL A 203 10.90 10.12 1.75
CA VAL A 203 11.35 10.10 3.15
C VAL A 203 10.88 11.36 3.88
N GLN A 204 10.30 11.18 5.05
CA GLN A 204 9.78 12.28 5.88
C GLN A 204 10.90 13.24 6.32
N LYS A 205 10.53 14.48 6.59
CA LYS A 205 11.42 15.54 7.14
C LYS A 205 12.77 15.63 6.37
N ASN A 206 12.68 15.69 5.05
CA ASN A 206 13.86 15.78 4.19
C ASN A 206 14.33 17.23 3.93
N ASP A 207 13.62 18.23 4.46
CA ASP A 207 13.90 19.67 4.31
C ASP A 207 14.08 20.10 2.82
N GLY A 208 13.31 19.45 1.94
CA GLY A 208 13.38 19.66 0.48
C GLY A 208 14.60 19.03 -0.22
N ALA A 209 15.43 18.30 0.51
CA ALA A 209 16.56 17.59 -0.08
C ALA A 209 16.16 16.26 -0.70
N LYS A 210 16.85 15.83 -1.75
CA LYS A 210 16.77 14.47 -2.25
C LYS A 210 17.63 13.57 -1.37
N VAL A 211 17.01 12.85 -0.46
CA VAL A 211 17.68 11.95 0.48
C VAL A 211 17.84 10.58 -0.17
N PRO A 212 19.05 10.03 -0.27
CA PRO A 212 19.23 8.65 -0.73
C PRO A 212 18.67 7.67 0.31
N PHE A 213 17.91 6.69 -0.14
CA PHE A 213 17.34 5.64 0.69
C PHE A 213 17.74 4.26 0.16
N ILE A 214 17.77 3.26 1.03
CA ILE A 214 18.12 1.87 0.65
C ILE A 214 16.90 0.98 0.40
N GLY A 215 15.70 1.52 0.64
CA GLY A 215 14.43 0.82 0.47
C GLY A 215 13.34 1.39 1.35
N GLY A 216 12.22 0.69 1.44
CA GLY A 216 11.10 1.05 2.29
C GLY A 216 10.53 -0.15 3.04
N MET A 217 9.87 0.12 4.15
CA MET A 217 9.26 -0.88 5.02
C MET A 217 7.83 -0.48 5.34
N VAL A 218 6.86 -1.28 4.87
CA VAL A 218 5.49 -1.26 5.37
C VAL A 218 5.40 -2.16 6.60
N ALA A 219 4.66 -1.77 7.62
CA ALA A 219 4.64 -2.49 8.87
C ALA A 219 3.23 -2.89 9.33
N ALA A 220 3.12 -4.11 9.86
CA ALA A 220 1.98 -4.58 10.61
C ALA A 220 2.41 -4.83 12.06
N TRP A 221 1.84 -4.09 13.00
CA TRP A 221 2.15 -4.17 14.43
C TRP A 221 1.07 -4.94 15.18
N ALA A 222 1.41 -5.44 16.35
CA ALA A 222 0.45 -6.04 17.28
C ALA A 222 0.64 -5.44 18.66
N ASP A 223 -0.25 -4.56 19.10
CA ASP A 223 -0.19 -3.96 20.43
C ASP A 223 -0.54 -4.96 21.55
N THR A 224 -1.25 -6.03 21.19
CA THR A 224 -1.58 -7.10 22.12
C THR A 224 -1.32 -8.47 21.51
N PRO A 225 -0.83 -9.46 22.30
CA PRO A 225 -0.62 -10.82 21.80
C PRO A 225 -1.91 -11.51 21.32
N SER A 226 -3.07 -11.04 21.78
CA SER A 226 -4.39 -11.57 21.40
C SER A 226 -4.97 -10.92 20.15
N ALA A 227 -4.28 -9.97 19.52
CA ALA A 227 -4.75 -9.33 18.29
C ALA A 227 -4.99 -10.36 17.18
N THR A 228 -6.16 -10.28 16.55
CA THR A 228 -6.52 -11.24 15.51
C THR A 228 -5.80 -10.91 14.20
N TYR A 229 -5.04 -11.87 13.71
CA TYR A 229 -4.47 -11.82 12.37
C TYR A 229 -5.54 -12.16 11.32
N LYS A 230 -5.78 -11.23 10.39
CA LYS A 230 -6.63 -11.41 9.24
C LYS A 230 -5.80 -11.31 7.96
N LYS A 231 -5.54 -12.46 7.35
CA LYS A 231 -4.70 -12.61 6.15
C LYS A 231 -5.08 -11.62 5.05
N ASP A 232 -6.36 -11.54 4.70
CA ASP A 232 -6.83 -10.73 3.57
C ASP A 232 -6.60 -9.23 3.80
N LEU A 233 -6.70 -8.77 5.04
CA LEU A 233 -6.46 -7.37 5.38
C LEU A 233 -4.97 -7.01 5.31
N LEU A 234 -4.10 -7.89 5.81
CA LEU A 234 -2.66 -7.70 5.67
C LEU A 234 -2.23 -7.75 4.20
N PHE A 235 -2.75 -8.70 3.43
CA PHE A 235 -2.44 -8.82 2.01
C PHE A 235 -2.92 -7.59 1.22
N LYS A 236 -4.09 -7.03 1.57
CA LYS A 236 -4.55 -5.77 1.00
C LYS A 236 -3.55 -4.63 1.20
N LEU A 237 -2.97 -4.51 2.42
CA LEU A 237 -1.93 -3.52 2.70
C LEU A 237 -0.67 -3.78 1.86
N MET A 238 -0.21 -5.03 1.80
CA MET A 238 0.98 -5.43 1.04
C MET A 238 0.82 -5.16 -0.46
N HIS A 239 -0.33 -5.52 -1.05
CA HIS A 239 -0.62 -5.24 -2.45
C HIS A 239 -0.66 -3.73 -2.74
N ALA A 240 -1.33 -2.95 -1.87
CA ALA A 240 -1.39 -1.51 -2.04
C ALA A 240 0.02 -0.87 -2.02
N PHE A 241 0.89 -1.32 -1.12
CA PHE A 241 2.27 -0.84 -1.04
C PHE A 241 3.10 -1.23 -2.27
N ALA A 242 2.98 -2.48 -2.72
CA ALA A 242 3.66 -2.96 -3.92
C ALA A 242 3.16 -2.25 -5.20
N ASP A 243 1.84 -2.00 -5.30
CA ASP A 243 1.25 -1.29 -6.42
C ASP A 243 1.66 0.18 -6.49
N LYS A 244 1.75 0.84 -5.33
CA LYS A 244 2.22 2.23 -5.23
C LYS A 244 3.69 2.38 -5.62
N ASN A 245 4.48 1.37 -5.32
CA ASN A 245 5.92 1.34 -5.53
C ASN A 245 6.30 0.33 -6.63
N ALA A 246 5.53 0.30 -7.70
CA ALA A 246 5.58 -0.74 -8.74
C ALA A 246 6.95 -0.91 -9.41
N ASP A 247 7.78 0.13 -9.46
CA ASP A 247 9.14 0.09 -10.00
C ASP A 247 10.12 -0.73 -9.15
N TYR A 248 9.80 -0.95 -7.87
CA TYR A 248 10.65 -1.68 -6.91
C TYR A 248 10.16 -3.11 -6.63
N PHE A 249 8.99 -3.49 -7.15
CA PHE A 249 8.40 -4.80 -6.92
C PHE A 249 8.27 -5.59 -8.20
N VAL A 250 8.48 -6.89 -8.12
CA VAL A 250 8.30 -7.81 -9.25
C VAL A 250 6.84 -7.95 -9.64
N ALA A 251 6.61 -8.31 -10.90
CA ALA A 251 5.28 -8.60 -11.42
C ALA A 251 4.55 -9.65 -10.58
N ASP A 252 3.25 -9.48 -10.40
CA ASP A 252 2.40 -10.47 -9.74
C ASP A 252 1.96 -11.53 -10.77
N PRO A 253 2.39 -12.78 -10.63
CA PRO A 253 2.06 -13.83 -11.59
C PRO A 253 0.56 -14.04 -11.75
N GLU A 254 -0.22 -13.95 -10.66
CA GLU A 254 -1.68 -14.14 -10.72
C GLU A 254 -2.36 -13.05 -11.56
N VAL A 255 -1.87 -11.82 -11.49
CA VAL A 255 -2.38 -10.70 -12.30
C VAL A 255 -2.07 -10.88 -13.77
N VAL A 256 -0.85 -11.34 -14.09
CA VAL A 256 -0.41 -11.63 -15.45
C VAL A 256 -1.21 -12.80 -16.05
N GLU A 257 -1.32 -13.93 -15.34
CA GLU A 257 -2.09 -15.10 -15.76
C GLU A 257 -3.56 -14.75 -16.00
N LYS A 258 -4.15 -13.96 -15.12
CA LYS A 258 -5.53 -13.48 -15.28
C LYS A 258 -5.69 -12.65 -16.55
N ALA A 259 -4.79 -11.71 -16.82
CA ALA A 259 -4.86 -10.87 -18.02
C ALA A 259 -4.72 -11.71 -19.32
N LEU A 260 -3.87 -12.72 -19.32
CA LEU A 260 -3.73 -13.66 -20.45
C LEU A 260 -4.97 -14.55 -20.63
N ALA A 261 -5.60 -14.98 -19.52
CA ALA A 261 -6.80 -15.81 -19.57
C ALA A 261 -8.04 -15.03 -20.05
N GLU A 262 -8.10 -13.73 -19.81
CA GLU A 262 -9.17 -12.85 -20.30
C GLU A 262 -9.02 -12.49 -21.80
N ALA A 263 -7.86 -12.75 -22.39
CA ALA A 263 -7.63 -12.48 -23.80
C ALA A 263 -8.39 -13.46 -24.72
N PRO A 264 -8.94 -13.00 -25.86
CA PRO A 264 -9.64 -13.86 -26.80
C PRO A 264 -8.75 -15.00 -27.30
N THR A 265 -9.31 -16.20 -27.34
CA THR A 265 -8.64 -17.43 -27.82
C THR A 265 -9.09 -17.83 -29.25
N ASP A 266 -10.33 -17.50 -29.61
CA ASP A 266 -10.85 -17.68 -30.95
C ASP A 266 -10.55 -16.43 -31.78
N LEU A 267 -9.58 -16.53 -32.66
CA LEU A 267 -9.04 -15.43 -33.46
C LEU A 267 -9.47 -15.45 -34.91
N ASP A 268 -10.17 -16.51 -35.37
CA ASP A 268 -10.52 -16.73 -36.77
C ASP A 268 -11.49 -15.68 -37.35
N HIS A 269 -12.13 -14.94 -36.45
CA HIS A 269 -13.14 -13.94 -36.81
C HIS A 269 -12.60 -12.51 -36.94
N TYR A 270 -11.29 -12.31 -36.73
CA TYR A 270 -10.66 -11.01 -36.82
C TYR A 270 -9.82 -10.82 -38.06
N THR A 271 -9.63 -9.58 -38.52
CA THR A 271 -8.81 -9.28 -39.66
C THR A 271 -7.33 -9.53 -39.39
N PRO A 272 -6.55 -10.04 -40.35
CA PRO A 272 -5.11 -10.28 -40.16
C PRO A 272 -4.35 -9.04 -39.71
N GLU A 273 -4.73 -7.86 -40.20
CA GLU A 273 -4.09 -6.59 -39.88
C GLU A 273 -4.29 -6.22 -38.40
N SER A 274 -5.50 -6.45 -37.87
CA SER A 274 -5.79 -6.14 -36.43
C SER A 274 -5.15 -7.18 -35.49
N LEU A 275 -4.91 -8.42 -35.96
CA LEU A 275 -4.29 -9.48 -35.18
C LEU A 275 -2.79 -9.25 -34.92
N VAL A 276 -2.08 -8.48 -35.75
CA VAL A 276 -0.63 -8.28 -35.61
C VAL A 276 -0.32 -7.66 -34.23
N ALA A 277 -0.91 -6.50 -33.93
CA ALA A 277 -0.69 -5.79 -32.67
C ALA A 277 -1.13 -6.61 -31.45
N PHE A 278 -2.25 -7.33 -31.57
CA PHE A 278 -2.74 -8.20 -30.50
C PHE A 278 -1.77 -9.35 -30.23
N THR A 279 -1.27 -10.01 -31.26
CA THR A 279 -0.35 -11.15 -31.11
C THR A 279 0.98 -10.70 -30.51
N GLU A 280 1.51 -9.55 -30.94
CA GLU A 280 2.73 -8.97 -30.39
C GLU A 280 2.56 -8.60 -28.91
N ALA A 281 1.49 -7.93 -28.55
CA ALA A 281 1.21 -7.55 -27.17
C ALA A 281 1.01 -8.75 -26.24
N LYS A 282 0.28 -9.78 -26.72
CA LYS A 282 0.10 -11.05 -26.00
C LYS A 282 1.44 -11.77 -25.77
N LYS A 283 2.26 -11.88 -26.80
CA LYS A 283 3.60 -12.48 -26.70
C LYS A 283 4.51 -11.72 -25.74
N ALA A 284 4.45 -10.38 -25.73
CA ALA A 284 5.20 -9.57 -24.82
C ALA A 284 4.81 -9.84 -23.35
N LEU A 285 3.51 -9.96 -23.06
CA LEU A 285 3.00 -10.30 -21.74
C LEU A 285 3.34 -11.74 -21.32
N GLU A 286 3.32 -12.70 -22.24
CA GLU A 286 3.78 -14.08 -22.02
C GLU A 286 5.28 -14.16 -21.67
N GLY A 287 6.07 -13.15 -22.05
CA GLY A 287 7.49 -13.02 -21.74
C GLY A 287 7.80 -12.47 -20.36
N VAL A 288 6.80 -12.12 -19.54
CA VAL A 288 7.00 -11.63 -18.17
C VAL A 288 7.69 -12.68 -17.32
N GLY A 289 8.82 -12.33 -16.72
CA GLY A 289 9.65 -13.21 -15.90
C GLY A 289 9.92 -12.64 -14.49
N ALA A 290 10.81 -13.34 -13.78
CA ALA A 290 11.14 -13.02 -12.39
C ALA A 290 11.75 -11.63 -12.17
N ASP A 291 12.37 -11.07 -13.22
CA ASP A 291 13.03 -9.75 -13.16
C ASP A 291 12.14 -8.62 -13.69
N THR A 292 10.95 -8.95 -14.24
CA THR A 292 10.02 -7.94 -14.73
C THR A 292 9.38 -7.21 -13.56
N THR A 293 9.45 -5.88 -13.57
CA THR A 293 8.82 -5.07 -12.53
C THR A 293 7.29 -5.06 -12.66
N ARG A 294 6.62 -4.74 -11.57
CA ARG A 294 5.16 -4.59 -11.52
C ARG A 294 4.70 -3.43 -12.43
N ALA A 295 5.51 -2.39 -12.57
CA ALA A 295 5.25 -1.27 -13.48
C ALA A 295 5.28 -1.72 -14.93
N GLU A 296 6.34 -2.41 -15.36
CA GLU A 296 6.46 -2.97 -16.72
C GLU A 296 5.32 -3.93 -17.04
N ALA A 297 4.97 -4.82 -16.12
CA ALA A 297 3.84 -5.73 -16.31
C ALA A 297 2.50 -5.00 -16.48
N LYS A 298 2.28 -3.91 -15.74
CA LYS A 298 1.08 -3.06 -15.92
C LYS A 298 1.02 -2.43 -17.30
N GLU A 299 2.13 -1.96 -17.83
CA GLU A 299 2.21 -1.40 -19.19
C GLU A 299 1.93 -2.46 -20.25
N LEU A 300 2.48 -3.67 -20.08
CA LEU A 300 2.23 -4.79 -20.99
C LEU A 300 0.76 -5.23 -20.96
N ILE A 301 0.13 -5.29 -19.79
CA ILE A 301 -1.31 -5.59 -19.65
C ILE A 301 -2.15 -4.49 -20.30
N ALA A 302 -1.81 -3.22 -20.13
CA ALA A 302 -2.50 -2.11 -20.77
C ALA A 302 -2.37 -2.18 -22.29
N SER A 303 -1.18 -2.52 -22.81
CA SER A 303 -0.92 -2.71 -24.24
C SER A 303 -1.74 -3.86 -24.81
N LEU A 304 -1.84 -5.00 -24.09
CA LEU A 304 -2.69 -6.11 -24.53
C LEU A 304 -4.17 -5.71 -24.57
N LYS A 305 -4.67 -5.02 -23.57
CA LYS A 305 -6.06 -4.53 -23.56
C LYS A 305 -6.36 -3.56 -24.68
N ALA A 306 -5.47 -2.62 -24.94
CA ALA A 306 -5.61 -1.68 -26.05
C ALA A 306 -5.60 -2.40 -27.41
N ALA A 307 -4.73 -3.38 -27.59
CA ALA A 307 -4.68 -4.19 -28.79
C ALA A 307 -5.92 -5.07 -28.95
N GLN A 308 -6.49 -5.56 -27.85
CA GLN A 308 -7.75 -6.33 -27.85
C GLN A 308 -8.94 -5.45 -28.23
N GLU A 309 -9.02 -4.23 -27.73
CA GLU A 309 -10.07 -3.25 -28.09
C GLU A 309 -9.97 -2.80 -29.56
N ALA A 310 -8.77 -2.85 -30.12
CA ALA A 310 -8.51 -2.51 -31.54
C ALA A 310 -8.75 -3.67 -32.51
N LEU A 311 -9.15 -4.86 -32.04
CA LEU A 311 -9.48 -5.97 -32.91
C LEU A 311 -10.69 -5.66 -33.81
N VAL A 312 -10.58 -5.92 -35.10
CA VAL A 312 -11.60 -5.66 -36.10
C VAL A 312 -12.12 -6.98 -36.64
N HIS A 313 -13.41 -7.22 -36.57
CA HIS A 313 -14.04 -8.41 -37.15
C HIS A 313 -13.94 -8.40 -38.70
N THR A 314 -13.82 -9.57 -39.28
CA THR A 314 -13.96 -9.75 -40.73
C THR A 314 -15.36 -9.33 -41.16
N GLU A 315 -15.52 -8.86 -42.41
CA GLU A 315 -16.83 -8.45 -42.95
C GLU A 315 -17.90 -9.56 -42.84
N SER A 316 -17.51 -10.81 -43.10
CA SER A 316 -18.41 -11.98 -43.00
C SER A 316 -18.93 -12.17 -41.58
N TYR A 317 -18.06 -12.09 -40.56
CA TYR A 317 -18.46 -12.28 -39.15
C TYR A 317 -19.23 -11.06 -38.61
N ALA A 318 -18.84 -9.87 -39.00
CA ALA A 318 -19.58 -8.65 -38.64
C ALA A 318 -21.02 -8.70 -39.17
N LYS A 319 -21.20 -9.22 -40.40
CA LYS A 319 -22.55 -9.42 -40.97
C LYS A 319 -23.32 -10.50 -40.22
N GLU A 320 -22.70 -11.63 -39.87
CA GLU A 320 -23.32 -12.70 -39.09
C GLU A 320 -23.81 -12.19 -37.73
N LEU A 321 -22.98 -11.40 -37.03
CA LEU A 321 -23.36 -10.78 -35.76
C LEU A 321 -24.53 -9.83 -35.93
N ALA A 322 -24.52 -8.98 -36.95
CA ALA A 322 -25.62 -8.04 -37.23
C ALA A 322 -26.94 -8.79 -37.55
N ASP A 323 -26.86 -9.87 -38.34
CA ASP A 323 -28.00 -10.71 -38.67
C ASP A 323 -28.56 -11.42 -37.42
N LYS A 324 -27.68 -11.89 -36.55
CA LYS A 324 -28.05 -12.51 -35.27
C LYS A 324 -28.70 -11.49 -34.30
N GLU A 325 -28.14 -10.31 -34.17
CA GLU A 325 -28.73 -9.22 -33.36
C GLU A 325 -30.11 -8.82 -33.89
N ALA A 326 -30.24 -8.69 -35.21
CA ALA A 326 -31.53 -8.41 -35.85
C ALA A 326 -32.57 -9.51 -35.57
N ALA A 327 -32.17 -10.77 -35.66
CA ALA A 327 -33.03 -11.92 -35.35
C ALA A 327 -33.42 -11.94 -33.84
N GLU A 328 -32.50 -11.71 -32.95
CA GLU A 328 -32.78 -11.62 -31.48
C GLU A 328 -33.71 -10.44 -31.14
N LYS A 329 -33.54 -9.31 -31.78
CA LYS A 329 -34.40 -8.14 -31.63
C LYS A 329 -35.81 -8.47 -32.11
N LEU A 330 -35.95 -9.11 -33.28
CA LEU A 330 -37.23 -9.54 -33.80
C LEU A 330 -37.91 -10.57 -32.90
N ALA A 331 -37.16 -11.52 -32.37
CA ALA A 331 -37.68 -12.53 -31.44
C ALA A 331 -38.24 -11.95 -30.12
N LYS A 332 -37.75 -10.78 -29.73
CA LYS A 332 -38.22 -10.03 -28.55
C LYS A 332 -39.29 -8.98 -28.89
N SER A 333 -39.65 -8.81 -30.18
CA SER A 333 -40.64 -7.84 -30.62
C SER A 333 -42.06 -8.20 -30.10
N LYS A 334 -42.73 -7.21 -29.56
CA LYS A 334 -44.14 -7.28 -29.15
C LYS A 334 -44.93 -6.42 -30.13
N VAL A 335 -45.51 -7.09 -31.12
CA VAL A 335 -46.15 -6.45 -32.26
C VAL A 335 -47.67 -6.40 -32.10
N ILE A 336 -48.26 -5.21 -32.31
CA ILE A 336 -49.69 -5.11 -32.58
C ILE A 336 -49.94 -4.95 -34.07
N SER A 337 -50.80 -5.79 -34.64
CA SER A 337 -51.18 -5.70 -36.06
C SER A 337 -52.54 -5.05 -36.22
N ILE A 338 -52.65 -4.01 -37.05
CA ILE A 338 -53.86 -3.29 -37.33
C ILE A 338 -54.18 -3.43 -38.83
N ASP A 339 -55.37 -4.00 -39.12
CA ASP A 339 -55.84 -4.11 -40.51
C ASP A 339 -56.55 -2.80 -40.93
N ALA A 340 -55.77 -1.90 -41.50
CA ALA A 340 -56.26 -0.62 -42.09
C ALA A 340 -56.66 -0.83 -43.56
N GLY A 341 -56.41 -1.98 -44.14
CA GLY A 341 -56.81 -2.33 -45.50
C GLY A 341 -58.33 -2.66 -45.61
N ARG A 342 -58.88 -3.23 -44.55
CA ARG A 342 -60.32 -3.60 -44.52
C ARG A 342 -61.19 -2.64 -43.75
N LYS A 343 -60.62 -1.84 -42.88
CA LYS A 343 -61.33 -0.86 -42.07
C LYS A 343 -60.55 0.47 -42.09
N TYR A 344 -61.31 1.56 -42.33
CA TYR A 344 -60.76 2.91 -42.21
C TYR A 344 -60.49 3.25 -40.75
N PHE A 345 -59.29 3.71 -40.45
CA PHE A 345 -58.90 4.33 -39.20
C PHE A 345 -58.47 5.77 -39.48
N SER A 346 -59.04 6.73 -38.75
CA SER A 346 -58.58 8.11 -38.83
C SER A 346 -57.18 8.21 -38.24
N LEU A 347 -56.43 9.25 -38.63
CA LEU A 347 -55.10 9.53 -38.09
C LEU A 347 -55.12 9.61 -36.54
N ASP A 348 -56.15 10.25 -35.98
CA ASP A 348 -56.30 10.37 -34.51
C ASP A 348 -56.57 9.01 -33.82
N GLN A 349 -57.25 8.08 -34.51
CA GLN A 349 -57.43 6.75 -34.02
C GLN A 349 -56.11 5.95 -34.03
N LEU A 350 -55.33 6.07 -35.11
CA LEU A 350 -54.02 5.41 -35.21
C LEU A 350 -53.05 5.96 -34.17
N LYS A 351 -53.01 7.28 -33.99
CA LYS A 351 -52.17 7.92 -32.97
C LYS A 351 -52.51 7.36 -31.57
N ARG A 352 -53.81 7.33 -31.20
CA ARG A 352 -54.25 6.76 -29.90
C ARG A 352 -53.87 5.27 -29.74
N ILE A 353 -53.89 4.50 -30.83
CA ILE A 353 -53.43 3.09 -30.79
C ILE A 353 -51.95 3.02 -30.53
N VAL A 354 -51.15 3.85 -31.21
CA VAL A 354 -49.68 3.95 -31.04
C VAL A 354 -49.36 4.35 -29.60
N ASP A 355 -50.00 5.38 -29.08
CA ASP A 355 -49.77 5.87 -27.72
C ASP A 355 -50.10 4.73 -26.70
N LYS A 356 -51.23 4.06 -26.88
CA LYS A 356 -51.61 2.95 -26.03
C LYS A 356 -50.71 1.73 -26.13
N ALA A 357 -50.24 1.41 -27.32
CA ALA A 357 -49.28 0.34 -27.55
C ALA A 357 -47.97 0.64 -26.85
N SER A 358 -47.48 1.90 -26.94
CA SER A 358 -46.30 2.38 -26.23
C SER A 358 -46.46 2.25 -24.70
N GLU A 359 -47.56 2.74 -24.14
CA GLU A 359 -47.86 2.59 -22.70
C GLU A 359 -47.83 1.12 -22.22
N LEU A 360 -48.28 0.20 -23.07
CA LEU A 360 -48.33 -1.23 -22.76
C LEU A 360 -47.01 -1.97 -23.07
N GLY A 361 -46.00 -1.28 -23.61
CA GLY A 361 -44.67 -1.83 -23.93
C GLY A 361 -44.64 -2.67 -25.18
N TYR A 362 -45.55 -2.42 -26.15
CA TYR A 362 -45.38 -2.95 -27.52
C TYR A 362 -44.21 -2.22 -28.18
N SER A 363 -43.36 -2.98 -28.90
CA SER A 363 -42.19 -2.43 -29.60
C SER A 363 -42.49 -1.98 -31.03
N ASP A 364 -43.48 -2.59 -31.66
CA ASP A 364 -43.76 -2.43 -33.07
C ASP A 364 -45.25 -2.36 -33.38
N LEU A 365 -45.62 -1.55 -34.39
CA LEU A 365 -46.91 -1.52 -35.01
C LEU A 365 -46.83 -2.06 -36.43
N HIS A 366 -47.53 -3.12 -36.72
CA HIS A 366 -47.75 -3.63 -38.07
C HIS A 366 -49.03 -3.10 -38.65
N LEU A 367 -48.98 -2.20 -39.62
CA LEU A 367 -50.15 -1.61 -40.28
C LEU A 367 -50.37 -2.27 -41.64
N LEU A 368 -51.42 -3.03 -41.77
CA LEU A 368 -51.82 -3.63 -43.05
C LEU A 368 -52.63 -2.63 -43.87
N VAL A 369 -52.07 -2.19 -44.99
CA VAL A 369 -52.66 -1.10 -45.79
C VAL A 369 -53.20 -1.57 -47.16
N GLY A 370 -52.92 -2.78 -47.55
CA GLY A 370 -53.17 -3.21 -48.93
C GLY A 370 -53.69 -4.65 -49.13
N ASN A 371 -54.62 -5.17 -48.26
CA ASN A 371 -55.02 -6.56 -48.35
C ASN A 371 -56.06 -6.81 -49.53
N ASP A 372 -56.89 -5.81 -49.89
CA ASP A 372 -57.94 -5.93 -50.90
C ASP A 372 -57.97 -4.74 -51.87
N GLY A 373 -56.82 -4.26 -52.28
CA GLY A 373 -56.66 -3.02 -53.02
C GLY A 373 -56.34 -1.88 -52.10
N MET A 374 -55.46 -0.92 -52.55
CA MET A 374 -54.99 0.18 -51.75
C MET A 374 -56.14 1.04 -51.26
N ARG A 375 -56.44 0.92 -49.98
CA ARG A 375 -57.44 1.73 -49.27
C ARG A 375 -56.80 2.81 -48.39
N PHE A 376 -55.49 2.96 -48.53
CA PHE A 376 -54.70 3.92 -47.77
C PHE A 376 -53.79 4.68 -48.77
N VAL A 377 -53.90 5.99 -48.81
CA VAL A 377 -53.04 6.83 -49.64
C VAL A 377 -52.24 7.70 -48.71
N LEU A 378 -50.92 7.71 -48.88
CA LEU A 378 -50.03 8.61 -48.16
C LEU A 378 -49.98 9.95 -48.91
N ASP A 379 -49.87 11.06 -48.18
CA ASP A 379 -49.89 12.40 -48.74
C ASP A 379 -48.77 12.68 -49.75
N ASP A 380 -47.72 11.87 -49.73
CA ASP A 380 -46.56 11.99 -50.64
C ASP A 380 -46.62 10.98 -51.81
N MET A 381 -47.68 10.19 -51.96
CA MET A 381 -47.86 9.28 -53.07
C MET A 381 -48.42 10.06 -54.30
N THR A 382 -47.57 10.31 -55.26
CA THR A 382 -48.00 10.72 -56.59
C THR A 382 -48.45 9.50 -57.39
N VAL A 383 -49.71 9.44 -57.84
CA VAL A 383 -50.25 8.44 -58.74
C VAL A 383 -49.85 8.81 -60.16
#